data_8963a780278604d80f400227311b0477
#
_entry.id   8963a780278604d80f400227311b0477
#
_cell.length_a   1.000
_cell.length_b   1.000
_cell.length_c   1.000
_cell.angle_alpha   90.00
_cell.angle_beta   90.00
_cell.angle_gamma   90.00
#
_symmetry.space_group_name_H-M   'P 1'
#
loop_
_entity.id
_entity.type
_entity.pdbx_description
1 polymer ?
#
loop_
_entity_poly.entity_id
_entity_poly.type
_entity_poly.pdbx_seq_one_letter_code
_entity_poly.pdbx_strand_id
1 'polypeptide(L)'
;VADSDGVAFLRSDVERFCGEIADLAPAIRLRQLGELRVMLEAVTAVATTAAMADARAEGWGLRRIGQYAGVSHEQVRRMLLESPEAPAEG
;
A
#
# COMPACT_ATOMS: atom_id res chain seq x y z
N VAL A 1 -8.11 9.68 15.97
CA VAL A 1 -8.83 8.50 15.62
C VAL A 1 -7.87 7.36 15.42
N ALA A 2 -8.35 6.16 15.65
CA ALA A 2 -7.48 4.97 15.67
C ALA A 2 -6.72 4.78 14.37
N ASP A 3 -7.36 5.04 13.22
CA ASP A 3 -6.72 4.84 11.94
C ASP A 3 -5.50 5.75 11.78
N SER A 4 -5.63 7.01 12.17
CA SER A 4 -4.53 7.94 12.10
C SER A 4 -3.41 7.54 13.06
N ASP A 5 -3.79 7.04 14.22
CA ASP A 5 -2.80 6.64 15.21
C ASP A 5 -1.96 5.48 14.69
N GLY A 6 -2.57 4.53 14.00
CA GLY A 6 -1.83 3.41 13.45
C GLY A 6 -0.78 3.82 12.44
N VAL A 7 -1.16 4.72 11.52
CA VAL A 7 -0.21 5.19 10.52
C VAL A 7 0.90 6.00 11.16
N ALA A 8 0.55 6.85 12.14
CA ALA A 8 1.55 7.66 12.81
C ALA A 8 2.55 6.79 13.57
N PHE A 9 2.07 5.70 14.16
CA PHE A 9 2.92 4.79 14.88
C PHE A 9 3.92 4.12 13.93
N LEU A 10 3.44 3.66 12.78
CA LEU A 10 4.32 3.04 11.80
C LEU A 10 5.31 4.04 11.23
N ARG A 11 4.88 5.29 11.04
CA ARG A 11 5.79 6.32 10.56
C ARG A 11 6.96 6.48 11.51
N SER A 12 6.68 6.48 12.82
CA SER A 12 7.75 6.61 13.80
C SER A 12 8.76 5.48 13.69
N ASP A 13 8.28 4.25 13.46
CA ASP A 13 9.17 3.12 13.30
C ASP A 13 10.02 3.28 12.05
N VAL A 14 9.43 3.70 10.95
CA VAL A 14 10.16 3.89 9.71
C VAL A 14 11.20 5.00 9.86
N GLU A 15 10.81 6.10 10.51
CA GLU A 15 11.74 7.19 10.74
C GLU A 15 12.92 6.74 11.60
N ARG A 16 12.65 5.92 12.60
CA ARG A 16 13.73 5.41 13.44
C ARG A 16 14.67 4.54 12.62
N PHE A 17 14.13 3.67 11.78
CA PHE A 17 14.95 2.84 10.91
C PHE A 17 15.83 3.70 10.00
N CYS A 18 15.24 4.73 9.38
CA CYS A 18 15.99 5.62 8.50
C CYS A 18 17.10 6.33 9.26
N GLY A 19 16.84 6.72 10.50
CA GLY A 19 17.86 7.33 11.33
C GLY A 19 18.98 6.38 11.69
N GLU A 20 18.65 5.11 11.92
CA GLU A 20 19.66 4.13 12.29
C GLU A 20 20.62 3.82 11.17
N ILE A 21 20.17 3.91 9.92
CA ILE A 21 21.06 3.63 8.79
C ILE A 21 21.74 4.89 8.25
N ALA A 22 21.46 6.05 8.85
CA ALA A 22 21.96 7.33 8.32
C ALA A 22 23.48 7.41 8.28
N ASP A 23 24.16 6.67 9.16
CA ASP A 23 25.62 6.69 9.21
C ASP A 23 26.27 5.66 8.30
N LEU A 24 25.51 4.83 7.66
CA LEU A 24 26.07 3.81 6.76
C LEU A 24 26.52 4.45 5.46
N ALA A 25 27.35 3.74 4.73
CA ALA A 25 27.82 4.21 3.43
C ALA A 25 26.64 4.45 2.49
N PRO A 26 26.74 5.44 1.59
CA PRO A 26 25.60 5.75 0.72
C PRO A 26 25.07 4.57 -0.08
N ALA A 27 25.92 3.70 -0.55
CA ALA A 27 25.48 2.56 -1.34
C ALA A 27 24.59 1.64 -0.50
N ILE A 28 24.95 1.45 0.76
CA ILE A 28 24.17 0.59 1.64
C ILE A 28 22.85 1.26 2.00
N ARG A 29 22.89 2.56 2.29
CA ARG A 29 21.67 3.29 2.60
C ARG A 29 20.69 3.24 1.45
N LEU A 30 21.19 3.48 0.24
CA LEU A 30 20.31 3.47 -0.93
C LEU A 30 19.69 2.11 -1.15
N ARG A 31 20.48 1.05 -0.97
CA ARG A 31 19.94 -0.28 -1.14
C ARG A 31 18.87 -0.59 -0.09
N GLN A 32 19.13 -0.26 1.15
CA GLN A 32 18.17 -0.56 2.21
C GLN A 32 16.89 0.26 2.09
N LEU A 33 17.03 1.53 1.69
CA LEU A 33 15.85 2.36 1.50
C LEU A 33 15.03 1.87 0.31
N GLY A 34 15.71 1.40 -0.74
CA GLY A 34 15.01 0.82 -1.88
C GLY A 34 14.26 -0.44 -1.50
N GLU A 35 14.89 -1.29 -0.70
CA GLU A 35 14.22 -2.52 -0.24
C GLU A 35 13.03 -2.18 0.64
N LEU A 36 13.16 -1.17 1.49
CA LEU A 36 12.05 -0.76 2.34
C LEU A 36 10.87 -0.28 1.49
N ARG A 37 11.15 0.56 0.48
CA ARG A 37 10.09 1.07 -0.38
C ARG A 37 9.37 -0.06 -1.11
N VAL A 38 10.14 -1.02 -1.63
CA VAL A 38 9.54 -2.14 -2.35
C VAL A 38 8.68 -2.97 -1.41
N MET A 39 9.16 -3.21 -0.21
CA MET A 39 8.41 -3.99 0.77
C MET A 39 7.11 -3.29 1.16
N LEU A 40 7.19 -1.98 1.45
CA LEU A 40 5.98 -1.24 1.82
C LEU A 40 4.97 -1.22 0.69
N GLU A 41 5.46 -1.04 -0.54
CA GLU A 41 4.59 -1.05 -1.70
C GLU A 41 3.90 -2.41 -1.84
N ALA A 42 4.64 -3.48 -1.71
CA ALA A 42 4.09 -4.81 -1.87
C ALA A 42 3.04 -5.13 -0.81
N VAL A 43 3.37 -4.82 0.45
CA VAL A 43 2.45 -5.12 1.54
C VAL A 43 1.18 -4.29 1.43
N THR A 44 1.33 -2.99 1.14
CA THR A 44 0.15 -2.13 1.06
C THR A 44 -0.67 -2.44 -0.18
N ALA A 45 -0.04 -2.88 -1.27
CA ALA A 45 -0.78 -3.21 -2.48
C ALA A 45 -1.73 -4.38 -2.24
N VAL A 46 -1.27 -5.40 -1.53
CA VAL A 46 -2.12 -6.54 -1.22
C VAL A 46 -3.32 -6.11 -0.38
N ALA A 47 -3.06 -5.34 0.67
CA ALA A 47 -4.14 -4.90 1.54
C ALA A 47 -5.11 -3.97 0.81
N THR A 48 -4.56 -3.10 -0.04
CA THR A 48 -5.40 -2.17 -0.80
C THR A 48 -6.31 -2.91 -1.76
N THR A 49 -5.76 -3.90 -2.47
CA THR A 49 -6.58 -4.65 -3.42
C THR A 49 -7.68 -5.43 -2.69
N ALA A 50 -7.37 -5.99 -1.53
CA ALA A 50 -8.39 -6.69 -0.75
C ALA A 50 -9.50 -5.74 -0.34
N ALA A 51 -9.15 -4.53 0.09
CA ALA A 51 -10.15 -3.54 0.47
C ALA A 51 -10.99 -3.10 -0.74
N MET A 52 -10.36 -2.98 -1.90
CA MET A 52 -11.09 -2.65 -3.12
C MET A 52 -12.11 -3.72 -3.46
N ALA A 53 -11.72 -4.98 -3.31
CA ALA A 53 -12.64 -6.07 -3.59
C ALA A 53 -13.82 -6.06 -2.63
N ASP A 54 -13.56 -5.77 -1.35
CA ASP A 54 -14.62 -5.67 -0.37
C ASP A 54 -15.57 -4.52 -0.71
N ALA A 55 -15.02 -3.39 -1.15
CA ALA A 55 -15.85 -2.26 -1.54
C ALA A 55 -16.72 -2.61 -2.74
N ARG A 56 -16.18 -3.33 -3.71
CA ARG A 56 -16.96 -3.76 -4.86
C ARG A 56 -18.10 -4.68 -4.43
N ALA A 57 -17.82 -5.57 -3.48
CA ALA A 57 -18.85 -6.46 -2.98
C ALA A 57 -19.98 -5.70 -2.30
N GLU A 58 -19.67 -4.50 -1.77
CA GLU A 58 -20.69 -3.65 -1.17
C GLU A 58 -21.41 -2.78 -2.19
N GLY A 59 -21.01 -2.86 -3.46
CA GLY A 59 -21.68 -2.09 -4.50
C GLY A 59 -21.03 -0.79 -4.90
N TRP A 60 -19.80 -0.54 -4.43
CA TRP A 60 -19.12 0.71 -4.80
C TRP A 60 -18.73 0.68 -6.27
N GLY A 61 -18.86 1.83 -6.94
CA GLY A 61 -18.34 1.97 -8.28
C GLY A 61 -16.84 2.21 -8.26
N LEU A 62 -16.21 2.01 -9.42
CA LEU A 62 -14.74 2.12 -9.50
C LEU A 62 -14.24 3.52 -9.20
N ARG A 63 -15.00 4.56 -9.60
CA ARG A 63 -14.56 5.91 -9.34
C ARG A 63 -14.56 6.24 -7.85
N ARG A 64 -15.56 5.75 -7.14
CA ARG A 64 -15.63 5.98 -5.72
C ARG A 64 -14.48 5.28 -5.00
N ILE A 65 -14.19 4.05 -5.42
CA ILE A 65 -13.08 3.32 -4.84
C ILE A 65 -11.77 4.09 -5.07
N GLY A 66 -11.60 4.58 -6.30
CA GLY A 66 -10.38 5.32 -6.62
C GLY A 66 -10.23 6.57 -5.79
N GLN A 67 -11.34 7.27 -5.53
CA GLN A 67 -11.28 8.47 -4.70
C GLN A 67 -10.76 8.16 -3.32
N TYR A 68 -11.21 7.07 -2.72
CA TYR A 68 -10.76 6.71 -1.38
C TYR A 68 -9.34 6.17 -1.38
N ALA A 69 -8.97 5.44 -2.44
CA ALA A 69 -7.64 4.85 -2.52
C ALA A 69 -6.57 5.81 -3.04
N GLY A 70 -7.00 6.95 -3.59
CA GLY A 70 -6.04 7.92 -4.12
C GLY A 70 -5.50 7.54 -5.48
N VAL A 71 -6.25 6.77 -6.27
CA VAL A 71 -5.82 6.36 -7.61
C VAL A 71 -6.97 6.53 -8.58
N SER A 72 -6.68 6.42 -9.88
CA SER A 72 -7.71 6.55 -10.91
C SER A 72 -8.59 5.31 -10.93
N HIS A 73 -9.79 5.46 -11.50
CA HIS A 73 -10.68 4.30 -11.61
C HIS A 73 -10.10 3.23 -12.53
N GLU A 74 -9.28 3.63 -13.50
CA GLU A 74 -8.63 2.67 -14.37
C GLU A 74 -7.59 1.86 -13.59
N GLN A 75 -6.88 2.52 -12.69
CA GLN A 75 -5.92 1.83 -11.82
C GLN A 75 -6.66 0.84 -10.91
N VAL A 76 -7.81 1.25 -10.39
CA VAL A 76 -8.62 0.34 -9.57
C VAL A 76 -8.99 -0.90 -10.36
N ARG A 77 -9.47 -0.70 -11.60
CA ARG A 77 -9.87 -1.83 -12.42
C ARG A 77 -8.70 -2.79 -12.65
N ARG A 78 -7.53 -2.24 -12.95
CA ARG A 78 -6.38 -3.10 -13.19
C ARG A 78 -5.95 -3.84 -11.94
N MET A 79 -5.96 -3.17 -10.80
CA MET A 79 -5.56 -3.81 -9.55
C MET A 79 -6.49 -4.95 -9.21
N LEU A 80 -7.79 -4.78 -9.43
CA LEU A 80 -8.74 -5.84 -9.16
C LEU A 80 -8.57 -7.02 -10.10
N LEU A 81 -8.27 -6.75 -11.37
CA LEU A 81 -8.09 -7.82 -12.34
C LEU A 81 -6.81 -8.61 -12.14
N GLU A 82 -5.76 -7.95 -11.67
CA GLU A 82 -4.45 -8.58 -11.54
C GLU A 82 -4.24 -9.24 -10.19
N SER A 83 -5.17 -9.06 -9.28
CA SER A 83 -4.98 -9.57 -7.93
C SER A 83 -5.13 -11.08 -7.88
N PRO A 84 -4.20 -11.80 -7.28
CA PRO A 84 -4.38 -13.23 -7.07
C PRO A 84 -5.48 -13.52 -6.07
N GLU A 85 -5.93 -12.51 -5.32
CA GLU A 85 -7.03 -12.68 -4.39
C GLU A 85 -8.37 -12.55 -5.05
N ALA A 86 -8.45 -12.07 -6.27
CA ALA A 86 -9.71 -11.85 -6.93
C ALA A 86 -10.42 -13.19 -7.15
N PRO A 87 -11.74 -13.25 -6.98
CA PRO A 87 -12.47 -14.47 -7.19
C PRO A 87 -12.34 -14.93 -8.63
N ALA A 88 -11.98 -16.13 -8.80
CA ALA A 88 -11.78 -16.65 -10.11
C ALA A 88 -13.03 -16.70 -10.88
N GLU A 89 -13.90 -16.79 -10.24
CA GLU A 89 -14.94 -16.94 -10.86
C GLU A 89 -15.69 -16.35 -10.65
N GLY A 90 -15.37 -15.95 -10.32
CA GLY A 90 -16.23 -15.08 -10.29
C GLY A 90 -16.75 -15.68 -10.50
#